data_78b1755ca6e6115f18ab44680e570c7f
#
_entry.id   78b1755ca6e6115f18ab44680e570c7f
#
_cell.length_a   1.000
_cell.length_b   1.000
_cell.length_c   1.000
_cell.angle_alpha   90.00
_cell.angle_beta   90.00
_cell.angle_gamma   90.00
#
_symmetry.space_group_name_H-M   'P 1'
#
loop_
_entity.id
_entity.type
_entity.pdbx_description
1 polymer ?
#
loop_
_entity_poly.entity_id
_entity_poly.type
_entity_poly.pdbx_seq_one_letter_code
_entity_poly.pdbx_strand_id
1 'polypeptide(L)'
;MLRRKCLTNDPAHGNQTAMSRFPLPPSVAIIGAGPAGLFAAEYLSAHGCQVEVFEQMPSVGRKLLMAGRSGLNLTHSEPLDHFLARYGAAQGWLSPAIHAFPPNQLHEWAEGLGQPCFSGSSGRVFPKSMKASPLLRAWLARLAKQGVILRTRHRFTGWEGKHIRFETPEGPVTFSPEAVILAMGGASWSRLGSDGKWADLFAAETAPFAPANCGFTPDWSEDFL
;
A
#
# COMPACT_ATOMS: atom_id res chain seq x y z
N MET A 1 -16.57 -61.63 -43.63
CA MET A 1 -15.11 -61.63 -43.83
C MET A 1 -14.56 -60.23 -43.55
N LEU A 2 -14.17 -59.97 -42.34
CA LEU A 2 -13.66 -58.64 -41.90
C LEU A 2 -12.20 -58.77 -41.58
N ARG A 3 -11.37 -58.07 -42.33
CA ARG A 3 -9.91 -57.99 -42.10
C ARG A 3 -9.65 -56.94 -41.04
N ARG A 4 -9.02 -57.32 -39.92
CA ARG A 4 -8.42 -56.44 -38.93
C ARG A 4 -7.07 -55.91 -39.48
N LYS A 5 -6.91 -54.57 -39.53
CA LYS A 5 -5.60 -53.92 -39.70
C LYS A 5 -5.05 -53.63 -38.31
N CYS A 6 -3.89 -54.17 -38.02
CA CYS A 6 -3.02 -53.76 -36.92
C CYS A 6 -2.50 -52.37 -37.19
N LEU A 7 -2.67 -51.50 -36.22
CA LEU A 7 -1.96 -50.21 -36.16
C LEU A 7 -0.74 -50.40 -35.27
N THR A 8 0.42 -50.20 -35.85
CA THR A 8 1.71 -50.13 -35.18
C THR A 8 1.81 -48.86 -34.37
N ASN A 9 2.17 -48.97 -33.08
CA ASN A 9 2.52 -47.87 -32.21
C ASN A 9 3.88 -47.28 -32.66
N ASP A 10 3.88 -45.98 -32.95
CA ASP A 10 5.10 -45.20 -33.15
C ASP A 10 5.29 -44.34 -31.88
N PRO A 11 6.39 -44.48 -31.12
CA PRO A 11 6.66 -43.71 -29.92
C PRO A 11 7.59 -42.54 -30.23
N ALA A 12 7.05 -41.46 -30.81
CA ALA A 12 7.82 -40.24 -30.95
C ALA A 12 6.88 -39.02 -31.06
N HIS A 13 6.34 -38.56 -29.93
CA HIS A 13 5.92 -37.17 -29.83
C HIS A 13 6.15 -36.68 -28.40
N GLY A 14 7.13 -35.79 -28.34
CA GLY A 14 7.59 -35.15 -27.13
C GLY A 14 6.46 -34.51 -26.34
N ASN A 15 6.65 -34.56 -25.06
CA ASN A 15 5.84 -33.94 -24.02
C ASN A 15 5.84 -32.40 -24.22
N GLN A 16 4.94 -31.89 -25.06
CA GLN A 16 4.61 -30.47 -25.07
C GLN A 16 3.81 -30.20 -23.80
N THR A 17 4.48 -29.68 -22.80
CA THR A 17 3.88 -29.04 -21.65
C THR A 17 2.78 -28.12 -22.15
N ALA A 18 1.53 -28.40 -21.84
CA ALA A 18 0.38 -27.57 -22.19
C ALA A 18 0.59 -26.20 -21.53
N MET A 19 1.05 -25.22 -22.30
CA MET A 19 1.08 -23.81 -21.87
C MET A 19 -0.36 -23.44 -21.51
N SER A 20 -0.54 -22.98 -20.30
CA SER A 20 -1.79 -22.44 -19.77
C SER A 20 -2.42 -21.52 -20.84
N ARG A 21 -3.66 -21.83 -21.24
CA ARG A 21 -4.43 -21.03 -22.23
C ARG A 21 -4.98 -19.73 -21.63
N PHE A 22 -4.71 -19.45 -20.37
CA PHE A 22 -5.12 -18.22 -19.71
C PHE A 22 -3.95 -17.23 -19.71
N PRO A 23 -4.19 -15.94 -20.01
CA PRO A 23 -3.15 -14.92 -19.86
C PRO A 23 -2.65 -14.96 -18.42
N LEU A 24 -1.34 -14.78 -18.23
CA LEU A 24 -0.76 -14.63 -16.90
C LEU A 24 -1.45 -13.44 -16.19
N PRO A 25 -1.69 -13.53 -14.89
CA PRO A 25 -2.25 -12.39 -14.16
C PRO A 25 -1.30 -11.19 -14.27
N PRO A 26 -1.86 -9.96 -14.42
CA PRO A 26 -1.04 -8.76 -14.60
C PRO A 26 -0.10 -8.55 -13.41
N SER A 27 1.15 -8.22 -13.71
CA SER A 27 2.18 -7.93 -12.72
C SER A 27 2.19 -6.44 -12.36
N VAL A 28 2.11 -6.13 -11.07
CA VAL A 28 2.07 -4.76 -10.56
C VAL A 28 3.17 -4.54 -9.54
N ALA A 29 3.99 -3.52 -9.76
CA ALA A 29 4.94 -3.01 -8.76
C ALA A 29 4.33 -1.83 -8.01
N ILE A 30 4.43 -1.86 -6.68
CA ILE A 30 3.99 -0.76 -5.81
C ILE A 30 5.22 -0.19 -5.11
N ILE A 31 5.46 1.10 -5.27
CA ILE A 31 6.61 1.79 -4.68
C ILE A 31 6.17 2.50 -3.41
N GLY A 32 6.62 1.98 -2.26
CA GLY A 32 6.27 2.45 -0.93
C GLY A 32 5.32 1.51 -0.18
N ALA A 33 5.78 0.98 0.95
CA ALA A 33 5.03 0.07 1.83
C ALA A 33 4.44 0.81 3.05
N GLY A 34 3.92 2.01 2.83
CA GLY A 34 3.04 2.72 3.75
C GLY A 34 1.58 2.24 3.61
N PRO A 35 0.63 2.82 4.40
CA PRO A 35 -0.77 2.41 4.34
C PRO A 35 -1.37 2.42 2.94
N ALA A 36 -1.06 3.43 2.12
CA ALA A 36 -1.57 3.54 0.75
C ALA A 36 -1.08 2.38 -0.13
N GLY A 37 0.23 2.07 -0.09
CA GLY A 37 0.80 0.99 -0.88
C GLY A 37 0.34 -0.39 -0.42
N LEU A 38 0.26 -0.64 0.89
CA LEU A 38 -0.22 -1.90 1.43
C LEU A 38 -1.71 -2.12 1.12
N PHE A 39 -2.52 -1.05 1.13
CA PHE A 39 -3.94 -1.13 0.78
C PHE A 39 -4.15 -1.41 -0.72
N ALA A 40 -3.38 -0.74 -1.58
CA ALA A 40 -3.36 -1.03 -3.00
C ALA A 40 -2.93 -2.48 -3.29
N ALA A 41 -1.92 -2.98 -2.55
CA ALA A 41 -1.48 -4.36 -2.67
C ALA A 41 -2.57 -5.37 -2.29
N GLU A 42 -3.28 -5.12 -1.18
CA GLU A 42 -4.40 -5.96 -0.74
C GLU A 42 -5.52 -6.00 -1.79
N TYR A 43 -5.91 -4.83 -2.28
CA TYR A 43 -6.96 -4.73 -3.29
C TYR A 43 -6.60 -5.47 -4.58
N LEU A 44 -5.43 -5.18 -5.14
CA LEU A 44 -5.00 -5.77 -6.41
C LEU A 44 -4.76 -7.27 -6.32
N SER A 45 -4.14 -7.75 -5.26
CA SER A 45 -3.91 -9.19 -5.09
C SER A 45 -5.21 -9.97 -4.89
N ALA A 46 -6.19 -9.38 -4.18
CA ALA A 46 -7.54 -9.95 -4.06
C ALA A 46 -8.28 -10.04 -5.41
N HIS A 47 -7.89 -9.21 -6.40
CA HIS A 47 -8.44 -9.21 -7.76
C HIS A 47 -7.56 -9.95 -8.78
N GLY A 48 -6.64 -10.79 -8.30
CA GLY A 48 -5.87 -11.71 -9.15
C GLY A 48 -4.61 -11.12 -9.77
N CYS A 49 -4.17 -9.91 -9.37
CA CYS A 49 -2.88 -9.37 -9.82
C CYS A 49 -1.71 -10.02 -9.07
N GLN A 50 -0.57 -10.18 -9.75
CA GLN A 50 0.71 -10.47 -9.10
C GLN A 50 1.30 -9.17 -8.58
N VAL A 51 1.47 -9.03 -7.28
CA VAL A 51 1.87 -7.77 -6.65
C VAL A 51 3.19 -7.89 -5.93
N GLU A 52 4.12 -6.98 -6.26
CA GLU A 52 5.36 -6.77 -5.52
C GLU A 52 5.39 -5.35 -4.95
N VAL A 53 5.63 -5.23 -3.65
CA VAL A 53 5.74 -3.94 -2.96
C VAL A 53 7.18 -3.68 -2.60
N PHE A 54 7.71 -2.53 -3.04
CA PHE A 54 9.08 -2.11 -2.82
C PHE A 54 9.15 -1.00 -1.77
N GLU A 55 9.98 -1.20 -0.76
CA GLU A 55 10.17 -0.28 0.36
C GLU A 55 11.66 0.05 0.54
N GLN A 56 11.99 1.33 0.57
CA GLN A 56 13.39 1.76 0.76
C GLN A 56 13.94 1.48 2.16
N MET A 57 13.08 1.43 3.16
CA MET A 57 13.46 1.19 4.55
C MET A 57 13.55 -0.32 4.85
N PRO A 58 14.23 -0.71 5.94
CA PRO A 58 14.35 -2.12 6.33
C PRO A 58 13.05 -2.73 6.88
N SER A 59 12.00 -1.93 7.06
CA SER A 59 10.69 -2.41 7.55
C SER A 59 9.57 -1.56 6.98
N VAL A 60 8.39 -2.18 6.82
CA VAL A 60 7.19 -1.57 6.24
C VAL A 60 6.33 -0.85 7.30
N GLY A 61 5.41 0.02 6.88
CA GLY A 61 4.41 0.65 7.75
C GLY A 61 4.96 1.56 8.85
N ARG A 62 6.18 2.10 8.71
CA ARG A 62 6.90 2.84 9.77
C ARG A 62 6.13 4.05 10.29
N LYS A 63 5.53 4.87 9.40
CA LYS A 63 4.72 6.03 9.82
C LYS A 63 3.41 5.60 10.48
N LEU A 64 2.79 4.52 10.02
CA LEU A 64 1.60 3.94 10.67
C LEU A 64 1.90 3.52 12.12
N LEU A 65 3.03 2.83 12.33
CA LEU A 65 3.48 2.44 13.67
C LEU A 65 3.74 3.63 14.57
N MET A 66 4.30 4.72 14.02
CA MET A 66 4.55 5.96 14.76
C MET A 66 3.25 6.70 15.09
N ALA A 67 2.32 6.79 14.15
CA ALA A 67 1.01 7.40 14.38
C ALA A 67 0.22 6.69 15.48
N GLY A 68 0.40 5.38 15.64
CA GLY A 68 -0.26 4.57 16.66
C GLY A 68 0.40 4.56 18.04
N ARG A 69 1.40 5.41 18.33
CA ARG A 69 2.09 5.39 19.64
C ARG A 69 1.20 5.82 20.80
N SER A 70 0.37 6.85 20.62
CA SER A 70 -0.57 7.37 21.61
C SER A 70 -2.01 6.86 21.44
N GLY A 71 -2.24 6.00 20.46
CA GLY A 71 -3.53 5.46 20.08
C GLY A 71 -3.75 5.59 18.57
N LEU A 72 -3.99 4.46 17.90
CA LEU A 72 -4.22 4.44 16.46
C LEU A 72 -5.65 4.89 16.16
N ASN A 73 -5.84 6.15 15.82
CA ASN A 73 -7.10 6.62 15.27
C ASN A 73 -7.21 6.15 13.81
N LEU A 74 -8.19 5.29 13.53
CA LEU A 74 -8.45 4.76 12.18
C LEU A 74 -9.33 5.70 11.37
N THR A 75 -10.44 6.14 11.96
CA THR A 75 -11.46 6.96 11.29
C THR A 75 -12.35 7.66 12.31
N HIS A 76 -13.47 8.18 11.84
CA HIS A 76 -14.47 8.85 12.67
C HIS A 76 -15.86 8.25 12.41
N SER A 77 -16.69 8.17 13.46
CA SER A 77 -18.04 7.58 13.42
C SER A 77 -19.17 8.56 13.09
N GLU A 78 -18.82 9.80 12.70
CA GLU A 78 -19.81 10.80 12.31
C GLU A 78 -20.53 10.42 11.01
N PRO A 79 -21.71 11.02 10.71
CA PRO A 79 -22.38 10.86 9.43
C PRO A 79 -21.45 11.20 8.26
N LEU A 80 -21.55 10.45 7.14
CA LEU A 80 -20.65 10.59 6.00
C LEU A 80 -20.60 12.01 5.42
N ASP A 81 -21.73 12.71 5.38
CA ASP A 81 -21.77 14.09 4.88
C ASP A 81 -20.94 15.04 5.74
N HIS A 82 -20.99 14.89 7.06
CA HIS A 82 -20.16 15.66 7.98
C HIS A 82 -18.68 15.31 7.84
N PHE A 83 -18.37 14.02 7.67
CA PHE A 83 -17.02 13.54 7.42
C PHE A 83 -16.43 14.13 6.13
N LEU A 84 -17.20 14.13 5.05
CA LEU A 84 -16.81 14.71 3.75
C LEU A 84 -16.61 16.22 3.84
N ALA A 85 -17.46 16.94 4.56
CA ALA A 85 -17.36 18.39 4.72
C ALA A 85 -16.04 18.84 5.39
N ARG A 86 -15.40 17.97 6.18
CA ARG A 86 -14.10 18.27 6.81
C ARG A 86 -12.95 18.41 5.81
N TYR A 87 -13.10 17.92 4.59
CA TYR A 87 -12.10 18.05 3.55
C TYR A 87 -12.12 19.41 2.84
N GLY A 88 -13.11 20.27 3.15
CA GLY A 88 -13.19 21.63 2.60
C GLY A 88 -13.09 21.66 1.08
N ALA A 89 -12.16 22.43 0.53
CA ALA A 89 -11.96 22.56 -0.92
C ALA A 89 -11.60 21.23 -1.61
N ALA A 90 -11.04 20.26 -0.91
CA ALA A 90 -10.71 18.95 -1.47
C ALA A 90 -11.89 17.97 -1.48
N GLN A 91 -13.02 18.30 -0.89
CA GLN A 91 -14.19 17.43 -0.78
C GLN A 91 -14.65 16.89 -2.13
N GLY A 92 -14.82 17.76 -3.13
CA GLY A 92 -15.30 17.35 -4.44
C GLY A 92 -14.39 16.33 -5.13
N TRP A 93 -13.08 16.48 -4.95
CA TRP A 93 -12.09 15.60 -5.53
C TRP A 93 -11.99 14.26 -4.77
N LEU A 94 -12.08 14.27 -3.45
CA LEU A 94 -11.96 13.07 -2.61
C LEU A 94 -13.25 12.28 -2.47
N SER A 95 -14.40 12.91 -2.67
CA SER A 95 -15.72 12.32 -2.47
C SER A 95 -15.92 10.96 -3.18
N PRO A 96 -15.56 10.79 -4.46
CA PRO A 96 -15.71 9.49 -5.12
C PRO A 96 -14.92 8.37 -4.44
N ALA A 97 -13.68 8.64 -4.01
CA ALA A 97 -12.83 7.65 -3.33
C ALA A 97 -13.38 7.31 -1.94
N ILE A 98 -13.86 8.31 -1.18
CA ILE A 98 -14.43 8.11 0.16
C ILE A 98 -15.76 7.35 0.08
N HIS A 99 -16.59 7.59 -0.93
CA HIS A 99 -17.80 6.79 -1.14
C HIS A 99 -17.49 5.34 -1.53
N ALA A 100 -16.43 5.12 -2.31
CA ALA A 100 -16.00 3.77 -2.66
C ALA A 100 -15.45 2.98 -1.47
N PHE A 101 -14.87 3.64 -0.47
CA PHE A 101 -14.38 3.04 0.76
C PHE A 101 -14.64 3.97 1.97
N PRO A 102 -15.89 4.01 2.48
CA PRO A 102 -16.28 4.93 3.54
C PRO A 102 -15.78 4.49 4.93
N PRO A 103 -15.87 5.37 5.95
CA PRO A 103 -15.39 5.13 7.30
C PRO A 103 -15.88 3.84 7.97
N ASN A 104 -17.12 3.44 7.70
CA ASN A 104 -17.67 2.18 8.21
C ASN A 104 -16.98 0.95 7.60
N GLN A 105 -16.66 0.98 6.30
CA GLN A 105 -15.91 -0.12 5.66
C GLN A 105 -14.47 -0.21 6.18
N LEU A 106 -13.83 0.90 6.53
CA LEU A 106 -12.53 0.88 7.20
C LEU A 106 -12.62 0.23 8.59
N HIS A 107 -13.70 0.48 9.32
CA HIS A 107 -13.98 -0.19 10.59
C HIS A 107 -14.14 -1.71 10.39
N GLU A 108 -15.01 -2.12 9.46
CA GLU A 108 -15.24 -3.54 9.10
C GLU A 108 -13.95 -4.23 8.62
N TRP A 109 -13.13 -3.54 7.83
CA TRP A 109 -11.84 -4.05 7.38
C TRP A 109 -10.88 -4.34 8.56
N ALA A 110 -10.81 -3.45 9.55
CA ALA A 110 -9.99 -3.66 10.74
C ALA A 110 -10.51 -4.83 11.58
N GLU A 111 -11.82 -4.96 11.75
CA GLU A 111 -12.45 -6.11 12.41
C GLU A 111 -12.19 -7.41 11.67
N GLY A 112 -12.25 -7.39 10.33
CA GLY A 112 -11.89 -8.51 9.46
C GLY A 112 -10.41 -8.92 9.55
N LEU A 113 -9.54 -8.06 10.10
CA LEU A 113 -8.16 -8.37 10.49
C LEU A 113 -8.05 -8.90 11.93
N GLY A 114 -9.17 -9.16 12.61
CA GLY A 114 -9.17 -9.59 14.00
C GLY A 114 -8.83 -8.46 14.98
N GLN A 115 -9.04 -7.19 14.58
CA GLN A 115 -8.80 -6.02 15.40
C GLN A 115 -10.14 -5.34 15.74
N PRO A 116 -10.85 -5.79 16.79
CA PRO A 116 -12.12 -5.19 17.17
C PRO A 116 -11.90 -3.72 17.53
N CYS A 117 -12.84 -2.88 17.08
CA CYS A 117 -12.76 -1.44 17.24
C CYS A 117 -13.81 -0.90 18.23
N PHE A 118 -13.64 0.36 18.62
CA PHE A 118 -14.61 1.11 19.40
C PHE A 118 -14.56 2.60 19.03
N SER A 119 -15.67 3.31 19.21
CA SER A 119 -15.73 4.77 19.08
C SER A 119 -15.51 5.40 20.45
N GLY A 120 -14.56 6.33 20.51
CA GLY A 120 -14.36 7.17 21.68
C GLY A 120 -15.44 8.26 21.81
N SER A 121 -15.47 8.98 22.93
CA SER A 121 -16.43 10.06 23.20
C SER A 121 -16.39 11.20 22.17
N SER A 122 -15.24 11.39 21.50
CA SER A 122 -15.07 12.37 20.43
C SER A 122 -15.50 11.87 19.04
N GLY A 123 -16.06 10.67 18.92
CA GLY A 123 -16.39 10.04 17.64
C GLY A 123 -15.22 9.40 16.91
N ARG A 124 -13.99 9.50 17.42
CA ARG A 124 -12.82 8.83 16.82
C ARG A 124 -12.91 7.33 17.04
N VAL A 125 -12.57 6.56 15.99
CA VAL A 125 -12.59 5.10 16.00
C VAL A 125 -11.18 4.57 16.21
N PHE A 126 -11.02 3.69 17.20
CA PHE A 126 -9.74 3.08 17.56
C PHE A 126 -9.88 1.56 17.63
N PRO A 127 -8.83 0.78 17.29
CA PRO A 127 -8.80 -0.61 17.69
C PRO A 127 -8.72 -0.72 19.21
N LYS A 128 -9.36 -1.72 19.80
CA LYS A 128 -9.34 -1.94 21.28
C LYS A 128 -7.92 -2.06 21.85
N SER A 129 -6.98 -2.57 21.05
CA SER A 129 -5.57 -2.63 21.42
C SER A 129 -4.89 -1.26 21.54
N MET A 130 -5.50 -0.19 21.02
CA MET A 130 -4.96 1.17 20.90
C MET A 130 -3.64 1.27 20.10
N LYS A 131 -3.12 0.18 19.56
CA LYS A 131 -1.78 0.09 18.95
C LYS A 131 -1.87 -0.27 17.47
N ALA A 132 -0.97 0.31 16.66
CA ALA A 132 -0.87 0.00 15.24
C ALA A 132 -0.20 -1.38 14.97
N SER A 133 0.67 -1.86 15.86
CA SER A 133 1.46 -3.05 15.59
C SER A 133 0.66 -4.36 15.46
N PRO A 134 -0.41 -4.62 16.24
CA PRO A 134 -1.24 -5.79 16.02
C PRO A 134 -1.97 -5.75 14.68
N LEU A 135 -2.52 -4.57 14.31
CA LEU A 135 -3.19 -4.35 13.03
C LEU A 135 -2.22 -4.60 11.87
N LEU A 136 -1.04 -3.98 11.90
CA LEU A 136 -0.06 -4.14 10.83
C LEU A 136 0.40 -5.60 10.68
N ARG A 137 0.65 -6.32 11.78
CA ARG A 137 1.02 -7.75 11.71
C ARG A 137 -0.08 -8.61 11.07
N ALA A 138 -1.33 -8.41 11.47
CA ALA A 138 -2.45 -9.12 10.89
C ALA A 138 -2.61 -8.81 9.39
N TRP A 139 -2.43 -7.55 9.03
CA TRP A 139 -2.48 -7.09 7.64
C TRP A 139 -1.39 -7.72 6.79
N LEU A 140 -0.14 -7.71 7.25
CA LEU A 140 0.99 -8.34 6.54
C LEU A 140 0.80 -9.84 6.39
N ALA A 141 0.23 -10.51 7.40
CA ALA A 141 -0.11 -11.92 7.30
C ALA A 141 -1.20 -12.20 6.23
N ARG A 142 -2.19 -11.31 6.10
CA ARG A 142 -3.20 -11.37 5.04
C ARG A 142 -2.56 -11.19 3.66
N LEU A 143 -1.72 -10.17 3.48
CA LEU A 143 -1.01 -9.92 2.23
C LEU A 143 -0.13 -11.10 1.82
N ALA A 144 0.58 -11.70 2.76
CA ALA A 144 1.38 -12.88 2.50
C ALA A 144 0.53 -14.08 2.03
N LYS A 145 -0.66 -14.30 2.62
CA LYS A 145 -1.62 -15.32 2.17
C LYS A 145 -2.16 -15.05 0.77
N GLN A 146 -2.25 -13.78 0.38
CA GLN A 146 -2.65 -13.37 -0.98
C GLN A 146 -1.49 -13.43 -1.99
N GLY A 147 -0.29 -13.86 -1.58
CA GLY A 147 0.86 -13.98 -2.46
C GLY A 147 1.59 -12.68 -2.75
N VAL A 148 1.32 -11.59 -2.00
CA VAL A 148 2.04 -10.32 -2.14
C VAL A 148 3.49 -10.48 -1.70
N ILE A 149 4.43 -10.04 -2.54
CA ILE A 149 5.86 -10.06 -2.25
C ILE A 149 6.28 -8.68 -1.71
N LEU A 150 6.88 -8.65 -0.52
CA LEU A 150 7.42 -7.42 0.09
C LEU A 150 8.94 -7.40 -0.05
N ARG A 151 9.47 -6.38 -0.75
CA ARG A 151 10.90 -6.15 -0.96
C ARG A 151 11.32 -4.90 -0.18
N THR A 152 11.93 -5.11 0.96
CA THR A 152 12.53 -4.02 1.76
C THR A 152 13.93 -3.67 1.26
N ARG A 153 14.44 -2.49 1.67
CA ARG A 153 15.77 -1.96 1.26
C ARG A 153 15.92 -1.79 -0.25
N HIS A 154 14.81 -1.51 -0.94
CA HIS A 154 14.77 -1.21 -2.37
C HIS A 154 14.40 0.27 -2.54
N ARG A 155 15.40 1.13 -2.73
CA ARG A 155 15.20 2.56 -2.94
C ARG A 155 14.97 2.84 -4.42
N PHE A 156 13.77 3.26 -4.75
CA PHE A 156 13.42 3.64 -6.12
C PHE A 156 14.25 4.84 -6.59
N THR A 157 14.81 4.75 -7.78
CA THR A 157 15.70 5.78 -8.39
C THR A 157 15.23 6.25 -9.75
N GLY A 158 14.07 5.78 -10.21
CA GLY A 158 13.51 6.20 -11.50
C GLY A 158 13.34 5.05 -12.49
N TRP A 159 13.37 5.38 -13.76
CA TRP A 159 13.20 4.45 -14.87
C TRP A 159 14.43 4.37 -15.75
N GLU A 160 14.61 3.22 -16.37
CA GLU A 160 15.53 2.98 -17.47
C GLU A 160 14.75 2.33 -18.62
N GLY A 161 14.31 3.13 -19.58
CA GLY A 161 13.35 2.69 -20.58
C GLY A 161 12.02 2.27 -19.96
N LYS A 162 11.65 1.00 -20.09
CA LYS A 162 10.44 0.41 -19.48
C LYS A 162 10.68 -0.20 -18.10
N HIS A 163 11.93 -0.24 -17.65
CA HIS A 163 12.30 -0.86 -16.40
C HIS A 163 12.29 0.16 -15.26
N ILE A 164 11.77 -0.22 -14.11
CA ILE A 164 11.93 0.53 -12.87
C ILE A 164 13.25 0.16 -12.20
N ARG A 165 13.97 1.15 -11.66
CA ARG A 165 15.29 0.98 -11.05
C ARG A 165 15.23 1.17 -9.56
N PHE A 166 15.99 0.33 -8.87
CA PHE A 166 16.17 0.43 -7.42
C PHE A 166 17.65 0.34 -7.07
N GLU A 167 18.05 1.03 -6.02
CA GLU A 167 19.26 0.76 -5.28
C GLU A 167 18.96 -0.15 -4.10
N THR A 168 19.78 -1.18 -3.94
CA THR A 168 19.74 -2.13 -2.84
C THR A 168 21.11 -2.26 -2.18
N PRO A 169 21.24 -2.85 -0.99
CA PRO A 169 22.54 -3.10 -0.36
C PRO A 169 23.47 -3.98 -1.22
N GLU A 170 22.90 -4.83 -2.07
CA GLU A 170 23.63 -5.73 -2.97
C GLU A 170 23.96 -5.07 -4.31
N GLY A 171 23.53 -3.85 -4.55
CA GLY A 171 23.73 -3.10 -5.79
C GLY A 171 22.44 -2.73 -6.50
N PRO A 172 22.53 -2.07 -7.67
CA PRO A 172 21.37 -1.66 -8.44
C PRO A 172 20.65 -2.87 -9.07
N VAL A 173 19.31 -2.84 -9.05
CA VAL A 173 18.45 -3.84 -9.67
C VAL A 173 17.35 -3.17 -10.48
N THR A 174 16.83 -3.89 -11.49
CA THR A 174 15.73 -3.43 -12.34
C THR A 174 14.60 -4.46 -12.37
N PHE A 175 13.36 -3.95 -12.51
CA PHE A 175 12.15 -4.78 -12.67
C PHE A 175 11.32 -4.27 -13.83
N SER A 176 10.53 -5.16 -14.44
CA SER A 176 9.71 -4.85 -15.61
C SER A 176 8.25 -5.25 -15.36
N PRO A 177 7.54 -4.57 -14.46
CA PRO A 177 6.13 -4.83 -14.23
C PRO A 177 5.28 -4.29 -15.39
N GLU A 178 4.06 -4.80 -15.54
CA GLU A 178 3.09 -4.26 -16.50
C GLU A 178 2.49 -2.93 -16.04
N ALA A 179 2.42 -2.71 -14.71
CA ALA A 179 1.97 -1.45 -14.13
C ALA A 179 2.77 -1.08 -12.88
N VAL A 180 2.84 0.23 -12.61
CA VAL A 180 3.51 0.78 -11.42
C VAL A 180 2.56 1.69 -10.67
N ILE A 181 2.48 1.50 -9.35
CA ILE A 181 1.78 2.41 -8.44
C ILE A 181 2.81 3.10 -7.56
N LEU A 182 2.77 4.44 -7.55
CA LEU A 182 3.63 5.26 -6.73
C LEU A 182 2.89 5.63 -5.44
N ALA A 183 3.34 5.06 -4.31
CA ALA A 183 2.76 5.25 -2.98
C ALA A 183 3.81 5.76 -1.98
N MET A 184 4.71 6.64 -2.43
CA MET A 184 5.93 7.05 -1.73
C MET A 184 5.69 8.03 -0.57
N GLY A 185 4.43 8.43 -0.34
CA GLY A 185 4.04 9.30 0.77
C GLY A 185 4.45 10.77 0.56
N GLY A 186 4.38 11.55 1.61
CA GLY A 186 4.74 12.97 1.60
C GLY A 186 6.15 13.25 2.14
N ALA A 187 6.41 14.52 2.48
CA ALA A 187 7.71 15.00 2.96
C ALA A 187 7.84 15.06 4.50
N SER A 188 6.94 14.42 5.25
CA SER A 188 6.96 14.38 6.70
C SER A 188 7.75 13.19 7.24
N TRP A 189 8.57 13.38 8.28
CA TRP A 189 9.29 12.29 8.96
C TRP A 189 10.33 11.60 8.08
N SER A 190 11.30 12.33 7.58
CA SER A 190 12.39 11.83 6.72
C SER A 190 13.11 10.60 7.30
N ARG A 191 13.34 10.57 8.63
CA ARG A 191 13.94 9.42 9.34
C ARG A 191 13.12 8.12 9.25
N LEU A 192 11.84 8.22 8.91
CA LEU A 192 10.95 7.08 8.71
C LEU A 192 10.81 6.68 7.23
N GLY A 193 11.59 7.29 6.34
CA GLY A 193 11.59 6.98 4.91
C GLY A 193 10.64 7.84 4.08
N SER A 194 10.13 8.96 4.62
CA SER A 194 9.24 9.87 3.88
C SER A 194 9.87 11.26 3.83
N ASP A 195 10.89 11.39 2.99
CA ASP A 195 11.69 12.60 2.85
C ASP A 195 11.23 13.51 1.70
N GLY A 196 10.28 13.06 0.88
CA GLY A 196 9.73 13.82 -0.25
C GLY A 196 10.65 13.94 -1.46
N LYS A 197 11.87 13.39 -1.44
CA LYS A 197 12.83 13.51 -2.55
C LYS A 197 12.37 12.91 -3.86
N TRP A 198 11.39 12.01 -3.80
CA TRP A 198 10.79 11.47 -5.00
C TRP A 198 10.12 12.54 -5.88
N ALA A 199 9.69 13.66 -5.29
CA ALA A 199 9.08 14.77 -6.03
C ALA A 199 10.03 15.38 -7.07
N ASP A 200 11.34 15.30 -6.84
CA ASP A 200 12.35 15.79 -7.79
C ASP A 200 12.31 14.99 -9.11
N LEU A 201 11.91 13.71 -9.05
CA LEU A 201 11.73 12.86 -10.23
C LEU A 201 10.47 13.23 -11.04
N PHE A 202 9.56 14.00 -10.46
CA PHE A 202 8.26 14.39 -11.02
C PHE A 202 8.02 15.89 -10.90
N ALA A 203 9.08 16.69 -10.95
CA ALA A 203 9.00 18.13 -10.74
C ALA A 203 8.07 18.85 -11.73
N ALA A 204 7.90 18.27 -12.93
CA ALA A 204 6.98 18.82 -13.95
C ALA A 204 5.51 18.44 -13.68
N GLU A 205 5.24 17.36 -12.95
CA GLU A 205 3.92 16.78 -12.74
C GLU A 205 3.36 17.02 -11.33
N THR A 206 4.20 17.49 -10.40
CA THR A 206 3.82 17.66 -9.00
C THR A 206 3.98 19.10 -8.53
N ALA A 207 3.06 19.55 -7.68
CA ALA A 207 3.22 20.79 -6.95
C ALA A 207 4.27 20.63 -5.83
N PRO A 208 5.02 21.68 -5.48
CA PRO A 208 5.92 21.67 -4.35
C PRO A 208 5.21 21.30 -3.05
N PHE A 209 5.89 20.55 -2.20
CA PHE A 209 5.36 20.29 -0.86
C PHE A 209 5.22 21.58 -0.07
N ALA A 210 4.08 21.76 0.58
CA ALA A 210 3.82 22.85 1.51
C ALA A 210 3.54 22.28 2.91
N PRO A 211 3.90 23.00 3.99
CA PRO A 211 3.55 22.63 5.35
C PRO A 211 2.03 22.53 5.51
N ALA A 212 1.53 21.37 5.95
CA ALA A 212 0.11 21.15 6.21
C ALA A 212 -0.28 21.38 7.69
N ASN A 213 0.70 21.37 8.58
CA ASN A 213 0.53 21.60 10.00
C ASN A 213 1.36 22.81 10.43
N CYS A 214 0.83 23.60 11.37
CA CYS A 214 1.57 24.63 12.07
C CYS A 214 1.59 24.35 13.58
N GLY A 215 2.63 24.77 14.24
CA GLY A 215 2.76 24.79 15.68
C GLY A 215 2.96 26.24 16.15
N PHE A 216 2.58 26.51 17.38
CA PHE A 216 2.88 27.77 18.03
C PHE A 216 3.98 27.52 19.06
N THR A 217 4.98 28.37 19.08
CA THR A 217 5.94 28.47 20.19
C THR A 217 5.48 29.62 21.04
N PRO A 218 4.88 29.40 22.21
CA PRO A 218 4.51 30.49 23.10
C PRO A 218 5.77 31.06 23.75
N ASP A 219 5.83 32.40 23.86
CA ASP A 219 6.78 33.06 24.74
C ASP A 219 6.25 32.97 26.16
N TRP A 220 6.85 32.10 26.95
CA TRP A 220 6.53 31.95 28.36
C TRP A 220 7.11 33.12 29.14
N SER A 221 6.34 33.70 30.09
CA SER A 221 6.90 34.65 31.04
C SER A 221 7.95 33.99 31.95
N GLU A 222 8.88 34.77 32.48
CA GLU A 222 9.93 34.26 33.40
C GLU A 222 9.35 33.53 34.61
N ASP A 223 8.14 33.90 35.04
CA ASP A 223 7.39 33.25 36.13
C ASP A 223 6.88 31.84 35.79
N PHE A 224 7.00 31.41 34.54
CA PHE A 224 6.53 30.12 34.06
C PHE A 224 7.67 29.13 33.71
N LEU A 225 8.90 29.62 33.69
CA LEU A 225 10.10 28.87 33.44
C LEU A 225 10.84 28.57 34.74
#